data_7eddb828f1503653256f595ed072416f
#
_entry.id   7eddb828f1503653256f595ed072416f
#
_cell.length_a   1.000
_cell.length_b   1.000
_cell.length_c   1.000
_cell.angle_alpha   90.00
_cell.angle_beta   90.00
_cell.angle_gamma   90.00
#
_symmetry.space_group_name_H-M   'P 1'
#
loop_
_entity.id
_entity.type
_entity.pdbx_description
1 polymer ?
#
loop_
_entity_poly.entity_id
_entity_poly.type
_entity_poly.pdbx_seq_one_letter_code
_entity_poly.pdbx_strand_id
1 'polypeptide(L)' 'MKVNKVVGQNRIGKYLILYLDPELDKGLNGAIICRKAILKDFEYEVIPSFDTKHMIALQSNSDENYIGETIEYE' A
#
# COMPACT_ATOMS: atom_id res chain seq x y z
N MET A 1 3.91 12.07 -7.25
CA MET A 1 3.28 10.85 -6.71
C MET A 1 4.04 9.62 -7.17
N LYS A 2 4.25 8.69 -6.28
CA LYS A 2 4.85 7.40 -6.65
C LYS A 2 3.78 6.42 -7.04
N VAL A 3 4.11 5.54 -7.97
CA VAL A 3 3.21 4.52 -8.50
C VAL A 3 3.84 3.15 -8.27
N ASN A 4 3.02 2.20 -7.84
CA ASN A 4 3.45 0.83 -7.67
C ASN A 4 2.26 -0.10 -7.97
N LYS A 5 2.47 -1.39 -7.81
CA LYS A 5 1.48 -2.40 -8.06
C LYS A 5 1.30 -3.26 -6.82
N VAL A 6 0.07 -3.59 -6.51
CA VAL A 6 -0.25 -4.48 -5.40
C VAL A 6 0.01 -5.91 -5.82
N VAL A 7 0.89 -6.59 -5.11
CA VAL A 7 1.23 -7.99 -5.39
C VAL A 7 0.72 -8.95 -4.34
N GLY A 8 0.22 -8.45 -3.24
CA GLY A 8 -0.38 -9.24 -2.18
C GLY A 8 -1.17 -8.37 -1.23
N GLN A 9 -2.02 -8.99 -0.43
CA GLN A 9 -2.77 -8.26 0.59
C GLN A 9 -3.13 -9.16 1.76
N ASN A 10 -3.32 -8.53 2.92
CA ASN A 10 -3.75 -9.22 4.13
C ASN A 10 -4.60 -8.28 4.96
N ARG A 11 -5.58 -8.84 5.67
CA ARG A 11 -6.40 -8.05 6.59
C ARG A 11 -6.00 -8.34 8.03
N ILE A 12 -5.76 -7.27 8.77
CA ILE A 12 -5.47 -7.35 10.20
C ILE A 12 -6.44 -6.39 10.90
N GLY A 13 -7.50 -6.93 11.47
CA GLY A 13 -8.54 -6.13 12.10
C GLY A 13 -9.19 -5.15 11.13
N LYS A 14 -9.14 -3.87 11.44
CA LYS A 14 -9.66 -2.79 10.59
C LYS A 14 -8.68 -2.29 9.54
N TYR A 15 -7.48 -2.88 9.49
CA TYR A 15 -6.44 -2.45 8.56
C TYR A 15 -6.30 -3.43 7.42
N LEU A 16 -6.15 -2.90 6.23
CA LEU A 16 -5.82 -3.65 5.03
C LEU A 16 -4.35 -3.42 4.72
N ILE A 17 -3.57 -4.49 4.74
CA ILE A 17 -2.15 -4.43 4.44
C ILE A 17 -1.95 -4.79 2.97
N LEU A 18 -1.31 -3.90 2.23
CA LEU A 18 -1.00 -4.10 0.83
C LEU A 18 0.49 -4.29 0.65
N TYR A 19 0.86 -5.37 -0.03
CA TYR A 19 2.25 -5.66 -0.39
C TYR A 19 2.50 -5.12 -1.79
N LEU A 20 3.52 -4.29 -1.94
CA LEU A 20 3.86 -3.65 -3.20
C LEU A 20 5.04 -4.34 -3.86
N ASP A 21 5.12 -4.21 -5.18
CA ASP A 21 6.16 -4.84 -5.96
C ASP A 21 7.53 -4.22 -5.65
N PRO A 22 8.47 -5.00 -5.09
CA PRO A 22 9.79 -4.47 -4.75
C PRO A 22 10.63 -4.08 -5.97
N GLU A 23 10.32 -4.64 -7.14
CA GLU A 23 11.03 -4.29 -8.37
C GLU A 23 10.72 -2.87 -8.85
N LEU A 24 9.52 -2.38 -8.55
CA LEU A 24 9.12 -1.02 -8.90
C LEU A 24 9.58 0.01 -7.87
N ASP A 25 10.11 -0.45 -6.77
CA ASP A 25 10.49 0.37 -5.63
C ASP A 25 12.01 0.39 -5.41
N LYS A 26 12.75 0.15 -6.47
CA LYS A 26 14.22 0.16 -6.41
C LYS A 26 14.72 1.54 -6.02
N GLY A 27 15.51 1.59 -4.97
CA GLY A 27 16.07 2.84 -4.46
C GLY A 27 15.43 3.34 -3.18
N LEU A 28 14.34 2.70 -2.72
CA LEU A 28 13.81 2.98 -1.41
C LEU A 28 14.52 2.09 -0.39
N ASN A 29 15.30 2.74 0.48
CA ASN A 29 15.97 2.07 1.58
C ASN A 29 15.10 2.22 2.83
N GLY A 30 14.24 1.23 3.09
CA GLY A 30 13.42 1.22 4.28
C GLY A 30 11.93 1.21 4.02
N ALA A 31 11.17 1.59 5.03
CA ALA A 31 9.71 1.60 4.97
C ALA A 31 9.20 2.68 4.01
N ILE A 32 8.09 2.39 3.36
CA ILE A 32 7.40 3.39 2.55
C ILE A 32 6.75 4.38 3.51
N ILE A 33 7.18 5.63 3.43
CA ILE A 33 6.59 6.70 4.21
C ILE A 33 5.69 7.51 3.29
N CYS A 34 4.39 7.36 3.49
CA CYS A 34 3.40 8.12 2.74
C CYS A 34 2.19 8.38 3.64
N ARG A 35 1.42 9.39 3.29
CA ARG A 35 0.24 9.79 4.06
C ARG A 35 -1.05 9.36 3.39
N LYS A 36 -1.04 9.30 2.06
CA LYS A 36 -2.22 9.03 1.27
C LYS A 36 -1.90 8.07 0.15
N ALA A 37 -2.87 7.24 -0.19
CA ALA A 37 -2.78 6.35 -1.32
C ALA A 37 -4.08 6.41 -2.11
N ILE A 38 -3.98 6.31 -3.42
CA ILE A 38 -5.13 6.25 -4.32
C ILE A 38 -5.15 4.87 -4.95
N LEU A 39 -6.25 4.19 -4.77
CA LEU A 39 -6.47 2.84 -5.24
C LEU A 39 -7.88 2.75 -5.82
N LYS A 40 -8.02 2.39 -7.09
CA LYS A 40 -9.30 2.36 -7.81
C LYS A 40 -10.08 3.67 -7.66
N ASP A 41 -9.39 4.79 -7.84
CA ASP A 41 -9.96 6.15 -7.76
C ASP A 41 -10.45 6.57 -6.38
N PHE A 42 -10.19 5.76 -5.34
CA PHE A 42 -10.46 6.13 -3.96
C PHE A 42 -9.19 6.51 -3.23
N GLU A 43 -9.29 7.57 -2.44
CA GLU A 43 -8.19 8.03 -1.60
C GLU A 43 -8.31 7.42 -0.21
N TYR A 44 -7.20 6.88 0.29
CA TYR A 44 -7.14 6.27 1.62
C TYR A 44 -6.02 6.92 2.44
N GLU A 45 -6.24 7.02 3.74
CA GLU A 45 -5.17 7.37 4.66
C GLU A 45 -4.27 6.16 4.86
N VAL A 46 -2.96 6.41 4.78
CA VAL A 46 -1.97 5.39 4.99
C VAL A 46 -1.43 5.51 6.42
N ILE A 47 -1.38 4.39 7.10
CA ILE A 47 -0.83 4.31 8.44
C ILE A 47 0.64 3.92 8.32
N PRO A 48 1.56 4.68 8.93
CA PRO A 48 2.98 4.36 8.87
C PRO A 48 3.25 2.97 9.42
N SER A 49 3.94 2.15 8.63
CA SER A 49 4.42 0.85 9.05
C SER A 49 5.92 0.95 9.26
N PHE A 50 6.37 0.64 10.47
CA PHE A 50 7.75 0.92 10.87
C PHE A 50 8.76 -0.14 10.45
N ASP A 51 8.32 -1.37 10.20
CA ASP A 51 9.26 -2.49 10.12
C ASP A 51 9.27 -3.22 8.78
N THR A 52 8.46 -2.80 7.81
CA THR A 52 8.30 -3.60 6.61
C THR A 52 8.52 -2.78 5.34
N LYS A 53 9.43 -3.28 4.53
CA LYS A 53 9.69 -2.73 3.20
C LYS A 53 8.53 -3.13 2.27
N HIS A 54 8.19 -2.25 1.37
CA HIS A 54 7.24 -2.53 0.30
C HIS A 54 5.83 -2.87 0.79
N MET A 55 5.45 -2.39 1.97
CA MET A 55 4.11 -2.56 2.51
C MET A 55 3.51 -1.23 2.91
N ILE A 56 2.21 -1.10 2.70
CA ILE A 56 1.44 0.00 3.26
C ILE A 56 0.20 -0.54 3.96
N ALA A 57 -0.20 0.13 5.01
CA ALA A 57 -1.41 -0.22 5.74
C ALA A 57 -2.47 0.85 5.52
N LEU A 58 -3.65 0.43 5.10
CA LEU A 58 -4.79 1.31 4.90
C LEU A 58 -5.86 1.01 5.93
N GLN A 59 -6.55 2.05 6.38
CA GLN A 59 -7.76 1.85 7.15
C GLN A 59 -8.93 1.73 6.17
N SER A 60 -9.42 0.52 5.99
CA SER A 60 -10.48 0.23 5.04
C SER A 60 -11.35 -0.93 5.51
N ASN A 61 -12.65 -0.79 5.30
CA ASN A 61 -13.63 -1.84 5.57
C ASN A 61 -13.90 -2.72 4.35
N SER A 62 -13.23 -2.46 3.24
CA SER A 62 -13.43 -3.22 2.00
C SER A 62 -12.77 -4.59 2.08
N ASP A 63 -13.50 -5.61 1.62
CA ASP A 63 -12.95 -6.96 1.45
C ASP A 63 -12.57 -7.24 -0.01
N GLU A 64 -12.49 -6.21 -0.82
CA GLU A 64 -12.18 -6.33 -2.23
C GLU A 64 -10.74 -6.80 -2.44
N ASN A 65 -10.54 -7.59 -3.50
CA ASN A 65 -9.21 -8.05 -3.88
C ASN A 65 -8.53 -6.99 -4.75
N TYR A 66 -7.44 -6.43 -4.25
CA TYR A 66 -6.68 -5.41 -4.95
C TYR A 66 -5.42 -5.92 -5.62
N ILE A 67 -5.13 -7.22 -5.54
CA ILE A 67 -3.93 -7.80 -6.15
C ILE A 67 -3.98 -7.58 -7.67
N GLY A 68 -2.90 -6.99 -8.20
CA GLY A 68 -2.82 -6.64 -9.61
C GLY A 68 -3.20 -5.20 -9.92
N GLU A 69 -3.80 -4.49 -8.98
CA GLU A 69 -4.17 -3.09 -9.17
C GLU A 69 -2.97 -2.17 -9.02
N THR A 70 -3.00 -1.06 -9.75
CA THR A 70 -2.02 0.00 -9.60
C THR A 70 -2.40 0.88 -8.42
N ILE A 71 -1.43 1.21 -7.61
CA ILE A 71 -1.61 2.11 -6.47
C ILE A 71 -0.70 3.31 -6.64
N GLU A 72 -1.24 4.50 -6.36
CA GLU A 72 -0.48 5.74 -6.30
C GLU A 72 -0.38 6.15 -4.84
N TYR A 73 0.80 6.62 -4.42
CA TYR A 73 1.00 7.06 -3.05
C TYR A 73 1.96 8.23 -2.95
N GLU A 74 1.82 8.93 -1.86
CA GLU A 74 2.54 10.18 -1.62
C GLU A 74 2.98 10.28 -0.17
#